data_04eba5ea883feca7ba8fd84e081bcdda
#
_entry.id   04eba5ea883feca7ba8fd84e081bcdda
#
_cell.length_a   1.000
_cell.length_b   1.000
_cell.length_c   1.000
_cell.angle_alpha   90.00
_cell.angle_beta   90.00
_cell.angle_gamma   90.00
#
_symmetry.space_group_name_H-M   'P 1'
#
loop_
_entity.id
_entity.type
_entity.pdbx_description
1 polymer ?
#
loop_
_entity_poly.entity_id
_entity_poly.type
_entity_poly.pdbx_seq_one_letter_code
_entity_poly.pdbx_strand_id
1 'polypeptide(L)'
;MTTTRLPKTITAGALLATPIPPVKWIIPGLLPAGLAIFAGPSKAGKSWLTLWLCLQISQGKSVWGREIEPRTVLYFSLEDTLGRLQERLYQLVDAEEDPERLILQTESHGIGQGLEEQIVSFIHTYPDISLIVIDTLQKVRKGDRNGSMYANDYKDIGALKELADKYGICILLVHHLRKQSSSDPYDQISGSTGIMGVADTTWLMHRQRMSKTATVCVIGRDMDEKMLHIREENCVWTLDEEETAEQQALKAIPDYLWKVADYIDSVGKWQGTATELLVAANIFDVKPNQFTRKMAHYARDVFSPRGIEYKYTRTEQKRLFEFFHDNDDGDDDDIDISELFHWGIPQTSSLSSASSLRSFEGSKHGRSVATGQPAEKPTGPAPNPCEAAGA
;
A
#
# COMPACT_ATOMS: atom_id res chain seq x y z
N MET A 1 10.45 -45.26 15.57
CA MET A 1 9.46 -44.75 14.61
C MET A 1 9.03 -43.36 15.09
N THR A 2 9.55 -42.29 14.49
CA THR A 2 9.19 -40.92 14.83
C THR A 2 7.80 -40.66 14.24
N THR A 3 6.80 -40.60 15.09
CA THR A 3 5.43 -40.20 14.69
C THR A 3 5.46 -38.75 14.26
N THR A 4 5.49 -38.50 12.96
CA THR A 4 5.33 -37.18 12.41
C THR A 4 3.92 -36.67 12.75
N ARG A 5 3.81 -35.80 13.74
CA ARG A 5 2.53 -35.20 14.13
C ARG A 5 2.10 -34.28 12.98
N LEU A 6 0.99 -34.60 12.33
CA LEU A 6 0.42 -33.73 11.30
C LEU A 6 0.15 -32.32 11.88
N PRO A 7 0.40 -31.26 11.13
CA PRO A 7 0.05 -29.90 11.55
C PRO A 7 -1.46 -29.81 11.80
N LYS A 8 -1.88 -28.86 12.64
CA LYS A 8 -3.30 -28.58 12.85
C LYS A 8 -3.96 -28.26 11.51
N THR A 9 -4.93 -29.06 11.12
CA THR A 9 -5.72 -28.86 9.89
C THR A 9 -7.19 -28.70 10.25
N ILE A 10 -7.89 -27.90 9.50
CA ILE A 10 -9.34 -27.73 9.58
C ILE A 10 -9.91 -27.79 8.16
N THR A 11 -11.04 -28.43 7.95
CA THR A 11 -11.72 -28.39 6.66
C THR A 11 -12.44 -27.05 6.48
N ALA A 12 -12.62 -26.61 5.23
CA ALA A 12 -13.34 -25.38 4.94
C ALA A 12 -14.76 -25.37 5.54
N GLY A 13 -15.48 -26.51 5.47
CA GLY A 13 -16.81 -26.63 6.07
C GLY A 13 -16.79 -26.48 7.60
N ALA A 14 -15.81 -27.08 8.28
CA ALA A 14 -15.65 -26.92 9.73
C ALA A 14 -15.26 -25.47 10.09
N LEU A 15 -14.40 -24.82 9.27
CA LEU A 15 -14.02 -23.43 9.47
C LEU A 15 -15.23 -22.49 9.36
N LEU A 16 -16.08 -22.69 8.36
CA LEU A 16 -17.30 -21.90 8.17
C LEU A 16 -18.31 -22.07 9.33
N ALA A 17 -18.29 -23.23 9.99
CA ALA A 17 -19.15 -23.52 11.15
C ALA A 17 -18.55 -23.09 12.50
N THR A 18 -17.28 -22.65 12.51
CA THR A 18 -16.59 -22.27 13.74
C THR A 18 -16.71 -20.78 13.99
N PRO A 19 -17.24 -20.32 15.14
CA PRO A 19 -17.24 -18.90 15.48
C PRO A 19 -15.81 -18.44 15.72
N ILE A 20 -15.31 -17.55 14.84
CA ILE A 20 -14.00 -16.91 14.97
C ILE A 20 -14.21 -15.47 15.45
N PRO A 21 -13.43 -14.98 16.43
CA PRO A 21 -13.50 -13.60 16.86
C PRO A 21 -13.25 -12.65 15.68
N PRO A 22 -13.92 -11.51 15.61
CA PRO A 22 -13.66 -10.50 14.59
C PRO A 22 -12.24 -9.94 14.73
N VAL A 23 -11.77 -9.27 13.68
CA VAL A 23 -10.49 -8.55 13.68
C VAL A 23 -10.45 -7.57 14.84
N LYS A 24 -9.38 -7.65 15.65
CA LYS A 24 -9.15 -6.71 16.75
C LYS A 24 -8.52 -5.45 16.20
N TRP A 25 -9.22 -4.33 16.34
CA TRP A 25 -8.76 -3.02 15.89
C TRP A 25 -8.10 -2.24 17.02
N ILE A 26 -6.99 -1.58 16.71
CA ILE A 26 -6.37 -0.54 17.56
C ILE A 26 -6.98 0.82 17.21
N ILE A 27 -7.09 1.09 15.90
CA ILE A 27 -7.86 2.20 15.35
C ILE A 27 -8.87 1.60 14.37
N PRO A 28 -10.18 1.64 14.65
CA PRO A 28 -11.19 1.01 13.81
C PRO A 28 -11.07 1.38 12.33
N GLY A 29 -10.98 0.37 11.46
CA GLY A 29 -10.89 0.54 10.02
C GLY A 29 -9.59 1.14 9.48
N LEU A 30 -8.56 1.35 10.34
CA LEU A 30 -7.24 1.90 9.94
C LEU A 30 -6.05 1.10 10.46
N LEU A 31 -6.10 0.59 11.70
CA LEU A 31 -4.97 -0.10 12.30
C LEU A 31 -5.45 -1.33 13.07
N PRO A 32 -5.39 -2.52 12.47
CA PRO A 32 -5.70 -3.78 13.15
C PRO A 32 -4.54 -4.24 14.04
N ALA A 33 -4.78 -5.25 14.88
CA ALA A 33 -3.72 -6.06 15.47
C ALA A 33 -2.94 -6.78 14.36
N GLY A 34 -1.65 -7.02 14.58
CA GLY A 34 -0.74 -7.58 13.60
C GLY A 34 0.48 -6.69 13.38
N LEU A 35 1.20 -6.88 12.29
CA LEU A 35 2.37 -6.07 11.96
C LEU A 35 1.97 -4.93 11.02
N ALA A 36 2.26 -3.71 11.41
CA ALA A 36 2.00 -2.52 10.61
C ALA A 36 3.30 -1.76 10.29
N ILE A 37 3.34 -1.13 9.13
CA ILE A 37 4.43 -0.26 8.70
C ILE A 37 3.89 1.15 8.47
N PHE A 38 4.59 2.13 9.04
CA PHE A 38 4.36 3.54 8.77
C PHE A 38 5.57 4.13 8.06
N ALA A 39 5.48 4.25 6.75
CA ALA A 39 6.55 4.74 5.89
C ALA A 39 6.31 6.18 5.44
N GLY A 40 7.38 6.88 5.10
CA GLY A 40 7.31 8.24 4.54
C GLY A 40 8.68 8.92 4.50
N PRO A 41 8.81 10.05 3.79
CA PRO A 41 10.06 10.80 3.68
C PRO A 41 10.61 11.21 5.05
N SER A 42 11.94 11.36 5.15
CA SER A 42 12.54 11.96 6.35
C SER A 42 12.00 13.37 6.58
N LYS A 43 11.74 13.73 7.83
CA LYS A 43 11.19 15.03 8.25
C LYS A 43 9.78 15.34 7.74
N ALA A 44 9.01 14.32 7.33
CA ALA A 44 7.61 14.48 6.95
C ALA A 44 6.66 14.69 8.14
N GLY A 45 7.10 14.47 9.38
CA GLY A 45 6.27 14.59 10.57
C GLY A 45 5.80 13.25 11.14
N LYS A 46 6.31 12.11 10.63
CA LYS A 46 5.91 10.77 11.09
C LYS A 46 5.98 10.60 12.62
N SER A 47 7.12 10.93 13.25
CA SER A 47 7.29 10.77 14.70
C SER A 47 6.33 11.65 15.52
N TRP A 48 5.94 12.82 14.99
CA TRP A 48 4.92 13.66 15.62
C TRP A 48 3.53 13.02 15.51
N LEU A 49 3.15 12.58 14.31
CA LEU A 49 1.89 11.87 14.10
C LEU A 49 1.83 10.59 14.94
N THR A 50 2.92 9.82 14.97
CA THR A 50 3.01 8.59 15.75
C THR A 50 2.87 8.83 17.24
N LEU A 51 3.58 9.83 17.79
CA LEU A 51 3.49 10.18 19.21
C LEU A 51 2.07 10.65 19.58
N TRP A 52 1.46 11.50 18.73
CA TRP A 52 0.09 11.94 18.92
C TRP A 52 -0.90 10.74 18.88
N LEU A 53 -0.79 9.82 17.91
CA LEU A 53 -1.63 8.62 17.86
C LEU A 53 -1.46 7.75 19.12
N CYS A 54 -0.21 7.54 19.58
CA CYS A 54 0.06 6.80 20.81
C CYS A 54 -0.62 7.45 22.02
N LEU A 55 -0.57 8.77 22.11
CA LEU A 55 -1.22 9.53 23.17
C LEU A 55 -2.74 9.36 23.12
N GLN A 56 -3.39 9.55 21.94
CA GLN A 56 -4.82 9.38 21.78
C GLN A 56 -5.26 7.96 22.18
N ILE A 57 -4.55 6.92 21.72
CA ILE A 57 -4.85 5.52 22.03
C ILE A 57 -4.69 5.24 23.53
N SER A 58 -3.63 5.76 24.15
CA SER A 58 -3.38 5.53 25.59
C SER A 58 -4.46 6.14 26.47
N GLN A 59 -5.03 7.26 26.05
CA GLN A 59 -6.08 7.99 26.77
C GLN A 59 -7.52 7.57 26.37
N GLY A 60 -7.68 6.77 25.32
CA GLY A 60 -9.01 6.42 24.80
C GLY A 60 -9.70 7.59 24.11
N LYS A 61 -8.93 8.56 23.61
CA LYS A 61 -9.47 9.69 22.85
C LYS A 61 -9.72 9.30 21.42
N SER A 62 -10.71 9.90 20.78
CA SER A 62 -11.04 9.58 19.40
C SER A 62 -9.90 9.95 18.44
N VAL A 63 -9.70 9.11 17.42
CA VAL A 63 -8.73 9.34 16.33
C VAL A 63 -9.52 9.51 15.03
N TRP A 64 -9.52 10.73 14.50
CA TRP A 64 -10.18 11.04 13.23
C TRP A 64 -11.64 10.56 13.17
N GLY A 65 -12.40 10.84 14.24
CA GLY A 65 -13.81 10.47 14.37
C GLY A 65 -14.07 9.00 14.74
N ARG A 66 -13.02 8.22 15.05
CA ARG A 66 -13.12 6.82 15.48
C ARG A 66 -12.97 6.73 16.98
N GLU A 67 -13.94 6.14 17.64
CA GLU A 67 -13.87 5.86 19.08
C GLU A 67 -12.79 4.83 19.38
N ILE A 68 -11.96 5.12 20.37
CA ILE A 68 -10.84 4.29 20.80
C ILE A 68 -11.06 3.84 22.24
N GLU A 69 -10.88 2.56 22.51
CA GLU A 69 -10.77 2.07 23.89
C GLU A 69 -9.38 2.39 24.45
N PRO A 70 -9.28 2.95 25.69
CA PRO A 70 -7.98 3.25 26.28
C PRO A 70 -7.17 1.96 26.50
N ARG A 71 -5.94 1.93 26.01
CA ARG A 71 -5.03 0.78 26.06
C ARG A 71 -3.62 1.24 26.39
N THR A 72 -2.82 0.36 27.01
CA THR A 72 -1.40 0.65 27.19
C THR A 72 -0.67 0.58 25.85
N VAL A 73 0.15 1.61 25.61
CA VAL A 73 0.97 1.78 24.42
C VAL A 73 2.44 1.84 24.83
N LEU A 74 3.29 1.04 24.20
CA LEU A 74 4.74 1.11 24.33
C LEU A 74 5.34 1.78 23.10
N TYR A 75 6.03 2.89 23.29
CA TYR A 75 6.68 3.63 22.22
C TYR A 75 8.21 3.64 22.38
N PHE A 76 8.89 2.87 21.55
CA PHE A 76 10.34 2.92 21.37
C PHE A 76 10.70 4.11 20.48
N SER A 77 11.10 5.22 21.09
CA SER A 77 11.57 6.42 20.41
C SER A 77 13.10 6.43 20.35
N LEU A 78 13.66 5.77 19.35
CA LEU A 78 15.10 5.47 19.29
C LEU A 78 15.95 6.54 18.60
N GLU A 79 15.31 7.59 18.09
CA GLU A 79 16.00 8.74 17.48
C GLU A 79 15.90 10.01 18.35
N ASP A 80 15.06 10.00 19.38
CA ASP A 80 14.85 11.14 20.27
C ASP A 80 15.49 10.93 21.63
N THR A 81 15.82 12.03 22.30
CA THR A 81 16.20 12.04 23.70
C THR A 81 14.97 12.22 24.58
N LEU A 82 15.04 11.83 25.86
CA LEU A 82 13.96 12.06 26.84
C LEU A 82 13.56 13.54 26.92
N GLY A 83 14.52 14.45 26.88
CA GLY A 83 14.24 15.90 26.89
C GLY A 83 13.45 16.35 25.68
N ARG A 84 13.76 15.82 24.46
CA ARG A 84 12.98 16.13 23.25
C ARG A 84 11.58 15.53 23.28
N LEU A 85 11.42 14.32 23.81
CA LEU A 85 10.10 13.72 24.01
C LEU A 85 9.27 14.53 25.01
N GLN A 86 9.86 14.98 26.12
CA GLN A 86 9.20 15.82 27.09
C GLN A 86 8.71 17.13 26.48
N GLU A 87 9.53 17.82 25.69
CA GLU A 87 9.13 19.04 24.96
C GLU A 87 7.99 18.82 24.00
N ARG A 88 7.98 17.65 23.32
CA ARG A 88 6.87 17.28 22.42
C ARG A 88 5.58 16.98 23.19
N LEU A 89 5.68 16.29 24.33
CA LEU A 89 4.53 16.00 25.18
C LEU A 89 3.92 17.28 25.74
N TYR A 90 4.71 18.26 26.16
CA TYR A 90 4.18 19.57 26.59
C TYR A 90 3.38 20.31 25.51
N GLN A 91 3.58 19.98 24.24
CA GLN A 91 2.80 20.55 23.13
C GLN A 91 1.55 19.74 22.80
N LEU A 92 1.44 18.49 23.27
CA LEU A 92 0.38 17.57 22.91
C LEU A 92 -0.58 17.25 24.06
N VAL A 93 -0.14 17.43 25.30
CA VAL A 93 -0.86 17.05 26.52
C VAL A 93 -1.33 18.31 27.24
N ASP A 94 -2.61 18.38 27.55
CA ASP A 94 -3.15 19.43 28.38
C ASP A 94 -2.66 19.30 29.85
N ALA A 95 -2.54 20.42 30.57
CA ALA A 95 -1.97 20.46 31.91
C ALA A 95 -2.72 19.58 32.94
N GLU A 96 -3.96 19.24 32.66
CA GLU A 96 -4.83 18.44 33.53
C GLU A 96 -4.81 16.93 33.17
N GLU A 97 -4.05 16.53 32.15
CA GLU A 97 -4.00 15.17 31.66
C GLU A 97 -2.79 14.40 32.20
N ASP A 98 -3.03 13.14 32.55
CA ASP A 98 -2.00 12.22 33.02
C ASP A 98 -1.97 10.95 32.13
N PRO A 99 -1.09 10.88 31.11
CA PRO A 99 -1.05 9.78 30.16
C PRO A 99 -0.25 8.57 30.70
N GLU A 100 -0.59 8.03 31.86
CA GLU A 100 0.11 6.89 32.51
C GLU A 100 0.19 5.62 31.66
N ARG A 101 -0.73 5.45 30.69
CA ARG A 101 -0.74 4.28 29.78
C ARG A 101 0.17 4.43 28.57
N LEU A 102 0.85 5.57 28.38
CA LEU A 102 1.87 5.77 27.36
C LEU A 102 3.25 5.54 27.95
N ILE A 103 3.83 4.38 27.67
CA ILE A 103 5.16 3.98 28.14
C ILE A 103 6.18 4.35 27.07
N LEU A 104 7.17 5.16 27.46
CA LEU A 104 8.24 5.64 26.55
C LEU A 104 9.55 4.91 26.85
N GLN A 105 10.22 4.48 25.78
CA GLN A 105 11.51 3.81 25.83
C GLN A 105 12.45 4.40 24.78
N THR A 106 13.64 4.83 25.18
CA THR A 106 14.63 5.43 24.27
C THR A 106 15.77 4.49 23.91
N GLU A 107 15.79 3.30 24.49
CA GLU A 107 16.81 2.28 24.26
C GLU A 107 16.15 0.95 23.88
N SER A 108 16.79 0.19 22.99
CA SER A 108 16.32 -1.13 22.61
C SER A 108 17.48 -2.04 22.23
N HIS A 109 17.27 -3.32 22.36
CA HIS A 109 18.10 -4.32 21.71
C HIS A 109 17.82 -4.38 20.20
N GLY A 110 18.71 -5.02 19.44
CA GLY A 110 18.48 -5.30 18.02
C GLY A 110 17.58 -6.52 17.82
N ILE A 111 16.91 -6.58 16.65
CA ILE A 111 16.13 -7.76 16.23
C ILE A 111 17.02 -9.01 16.24
N GLY A 112 16.57 -10.09 16.88
CA GLY A 112 17.34 -11.31 17.11
C GLY A 112 18.58 -11.12 17.98
N GLN A 113 18.63 -10.05 18.79
CA GLN A 113 19.67 -9.74 19.78
C GLN A 113 19.07 -9.33 21.14
N GLY A 114 17.83 -9.71 21.41
CA GLY A 114 17.14 -9.46 22.67
C GLY A 114 15.95 -8.53 22.59
N LEU A 115 15.63 -7.94 21.42
CA LEU A 115 14.44 -7.08 21.26
C LEU A 115 13.14 -7.86 21.50
N GLU A 116 13.07 -9.09 21.00
CA GLU A 116 11.91 -9.95 21.14
C GLU A 116 11.64 -10.28 22.60
N GLU A 117 12.68 -10.62 23.35
CA GLU A 117 12.60 -10.88 24.79
C GLU A 117 12.25 -9.62 25.57
N GLN A 118 12.80 -8.46 25.18
CA GLN A 118 12.47 -7.15 25.73
C GLN A 118 10.98 -6.83 25.55
N ILE A 119 10.45 -7.02 24.34
CA ILE A 119 9.02 -6.84 24.04
C ILE A 119 8.16 -7.77 24.88
N VAL A 120 8.50 -9.06 24.97
CA VAL A 120 7.77 -10.04 25.77
C VAL A 120 7.77 -9.67 27.25
N SER A 121 8.88 -9.13 27.78
CA SER A 121 8.97 -8.65 29.16
C SER A 121 7.99 -7.49 29.43
N PHE A 122 7.89 -6.54 28.49
CA PHE A 122 6.91 -5.44 28.60
C PHE A 122 5.46 -5.96 28.55
N ILE A 123 5.15 -6.92 27.64
CA ILE A 123 3.81 -7.51 27.55
C ILE A 123 3.42 -8.20 28.86
N HIS A 124 4.36 -8.88 29.53
CA HIS A 124 4.10 -9.49 30.84
C HIS A 124 3.92 -8.47 31.95
N THR A 125 4.63 -7.33 31.87
CA THR A 125 4.52 -6.24 32.86
C THR A 125 3.21 -5.46 32.71
N TYR A 126 2.78 -5.27 31.46
CA TYR A 126 1.58 -4.51 31.10
C TYR A 126 0.66 -5.38 30.21
N PRO A 127 -0.17 -6.24 30.80
CA PRO A 127 -0.98 -7.22 30.04
C PRO A 127 -2.03 -6.61 29.09
N ASP A 128 -2.36 -5.34 29.28
CA ASP A 128 -3.30 -4.59 28.44
C ASP A 128 -2.63 -3.83 27.28
N ILE A 129 -1.31 -4.05 27.05
CA ILE A 129 -0.63 -3.51 25.87
C ILE A 129 -1.39 -3.96 24.62
N SER A 130 -1.70 -3.00 23.76
CA SER A 130 -2.34 -3.27 22.46
C SER A 130 -1.53 -2.74 21.28
N LEU A 131 -0.67 -1.75 21.50
CA LEU A 131 0.19 -1.15 20.48
C LEU A 131 1.62 -1.04 21.00
N ILE A 132 2.54 -1.52 20.17
CA ILE A 132 4.00 -1.31 20.34
C ILE A 132 4.50 -0.59 19.09
N VAL A 133 5.13 0.56 19.30
CA VAL A 133 5.70 1.35 18.20
C VAL A 133 7.22 1.29 18.27
N ILE A 134 7.87 1.12 17.12
CA ILE A 134 9.34 1.18 16.99
C ILE A 134 9.69 2.29 15.99
N ASP A 135 10.19 3.41 16.51
CA ASP A 135 10.60 4.59 15.74
C ASP A 135 12.11 4.85 15.90
N THR A 136 12.95 4.35 14.98
CA THR A 136 12.61 3.77 13.68
C THR A 136 13.12 2.33 13.56
N LEU A 137 12.53 1.57 12.64
CA LEU A 137 12.98 0.21 12.27
C LEU A 137 14.49 0.15 12.01
N GLN A 138 15.07 1.17 11.39
CA GLN A 138 16.50 1.22 11.08
C GLN A 138 17.40 1.09 12.32
N LYS A 139 16.94 1.55 13.49
CA LYS A 139 17.72 1.50 14.73
C LYS A 139 17.81 0.11 15.35
N VAL A 140 16.82 -0.74 15.10
CA VAL A 140 16.77 -2.11 15.65
C VAL A 140 17.28 -3.16 14.65
N ARG A 141 17.58 -2.78 13.42
CA ARG A 141 18.14 -3.68 12.40
C ARG A 141 19.62 -3.95 12.64
N LYS A 142 20.05 -5.17 12.36
CA LYS A 142 21.48 -5.51 12.32
C LYS A 142 22.13 -4.87 11.09
N GLY A 143 23.23 -4.10 11.32
CA GLY A 143 24.20 -3.81 10.27
C GLY A 143 24.93 -5.08 9.85
N ASP A 144 25.50 -5.09 8.64
CA ASP A 144 26.32 -6.17 8.07
C ASP A 144 25.73 -7.59 8.16
N ARG A 145 24.98 -7.95 7.11
CA ARG A 145 24.60 -9.33 6.85
C ARG A 145 25.05 -9.74 5.47
N ASN A 146 25.81 -10.83 5.42
CA ASN A 146 26.08 -11.55 4.18
C ASN A 146 24.76 -12.15 3.70
N GLY A 147 24.20 -11.68 2.60
CA GLY A 147 22.98 -12.19 2.01
C GLY A 147 22.18 -11.14 1.24
N SER A 148 21.12 -11.57 0.56
CA SER A 148 20.16 -10.68 -0.08
C SER A 148 19.46 -9.82 0.97
N MET A 149 19.44 -8.51 0.77
CA MET A 149 18.72 -7.56 1.65
C MET A 149 17.27 -7.98 1.86
N TYR A 150 16.63 -8.52 0.83
CA TYR A 150 15.28 -9.08 0.85
C TYR A 150 15.11 -10.21 1.88
N ALA A 151 15.99 -11.22 1.86
CA ALA A 151 15.86 -12.38 2.75
C ALA A 151 16.09 -11.99 4.21
N ASN A 152 17.00 -11.05 4.46
CA ASN A 152 17.27 -10.54 5.81
C ASN A 152 16.09 -9.70 6.33
N ASP A 153 15.52 -8.84 5.50
CA ASP A 153 14.36 -8.03 5.82
C ASP A 153 13.15 -8.89 6.15
N TYR A 154 12.86 -9.88 5.32
CA TYR A 154 11.76 -10.82 5.54
C TYR A 154 11.89 -11.59 6.86
N LYS A 155 13.11 -12.06 7.18
CA LYS A 155 13.36 -12.82 8.42
C LYS A 155 13.23 -11.93 9.66
N ASP A 156 13.81 -10.73 9.64
CA ASP A 156 13.81 -9.82 10.79
C ASP A 156 12.39 -9.37 11.14
N ILE A 157 11.64 -8.96 10.15
CA ILE A 157 10.29 -8.48 10.33
C ILE A 157 9.33 -9.63 10.63
N GLY A 158 9.61 -10.82 10.10
CA GLY A 158 8.86 -12.04 10.40
C GLY A 158 8.81 -12.37 11.89
N ALA A 159 9.92 -12.21 12.61
CA ALA A 159 9.96 -12.45 14.06
C ALA A 159 9.03 -11.49 14.84
N LEU A 160 8.99 -10.20 14.43
CA LEU A 160 8.07 -9.23 15.03
C LEU A 160 6.60 -9.51 14.66
N LYS A 161 6.35 -10.00 13.43
CA LYS A 161 5.02 -10.45 13.01
C LYS A 161 4.52 -11.61 13.86
N GLU A 162 5.37 -12.62 14.09
CA GLU A 162 5.02 -13.78 14.94
C GLU A 162 4.68 -13.34 16.37
N LEU A 163 5.39 -12.35 16.93
CA LEU A 163 5.05 -11.77 18.24
C LEU A 163 3.70 -11.05 18.21
N ALA A 164 3.47 -10.21 17.21
CA ALA A 164 2.21 -9.48 17.07
C ALA A 164 1.02 -10.44 17.02
N ASP A 165 1.11 -11.49 16.20
CA ASP A 165 0.07 -12.51 16.05
C ASP A 165 -0.13 -13.32 17.34
N LYS A 166 0.97 -13.75 17.97
CA LYS A 166 0.93 -14.57 19.19
C LYS A 166 0.22 -13.87 20.34
N TYR A 167 0.44 -12.57 20.49
CA TYR A 167 -0.11 -11.78 21.60
C TYR A 167 -1.36 -10.98 21.23
N GLY A 168 -1.77 -10.98 19.96
CA GLY A 168 -2.94 -10.24 19.48
C GLY A 168 -2.81 -8.74 19.69
N ILE A 169 -1.62 -8.19 19.42
CA ILE A 169 -1.26 -6.77 19.54
C ILE A 169 -0.85 -6.21 18.18
N CYS A 170 -0.83 -4.90 18.04
CA CYS A 170 -0.21 -4.24 16.88
C CYS A 170 1.26 -3.91 17.17
N ILE A 171 2.17 -4.27 16.27
CA ILE A 171 3.54 -3.75 16.25
C ILE A 171 3.67 -2.84 15.03
N LEU A 172 3.80 -1.52 15.28
CA LEU A 172 3.93 -0.50 14.25
C LEU A 172 5.39 -0.10 14.06
N LEU A 173 5.92 -0.32 12.87
CA LEU A 173 7.30 0.00 12.51
C LEU A 173 7.35 1.29 11.71
N VAL A 174 7.94 2.35 12.28
CA VAL A 174 8.20 3.59 11.54
C VAL A 174 9.41 3.42 10.65
N HIS A 175 9.28 3.76 9.36
CA HIS A 175 10.31 3.54 8.36
C HIS A 175 10.49 4.73 7.42
N HIS A 176 11.70 4.88 6.85
CA HIS A 176 12.01 5.92 5.89
C HIS A 176 11.95 5.40 4.44
N LEU A 177 11.48 6.24 3.52
CA LEU A 177 11.50 5.95 2.10
C LEU A 177 12.91 6.09 1.52
N ARG A 178 13.20 5.34 0.47
CA ARG A 178 14.39 5.55 -0.38
C ARG A 178 14.24 6.84 -1.17
N LYS A 179 15.39 7.44 -1.51
CA LYS A 179 15.40 8.67 -2.32
C LYS A 179 15.12 8.44 -3.81
N GLN A 180 15.08 7.19 -4.27
CA GLN A 180 14.77 6.87 -5.66
C GLN A 180 13.28 7.06 -5.91
N SER A 181 12.94 7.79 -6.99
CA SER A 181 11.56 7.89 -7.46
C SER A 181 11.13 6.58 -8.13
N SER A 182 9.95 6.10 -7.82
CA SER A 182 9.27 5.02 -8.52
C SER A 182 7.91 5.50 -9.03
N SER A 183 7.38 4.82 -10.04
CA SER A 183 6.01 5.06 -10.53
C SER A 183 4.96 4.65 -9.49
N ASP A 184 5.27 3.63 -8.68
CA ASP A 184 4.48 3.23 -7.53
C ASP A 184 5.12 3.80 -6.25
N PRO A 185 4.40 4.63 -5.47
CA PRO A 185 4.90 5.17 -4.21
C PRO A 185 5.32 4.11 -3.19
N TYR A 186 4.69 2.94 -3.19
CA TYR A 186 4.99 1.83 -2.29
C TYR A 186 6.35 1.17 -2.58
N ASP A 187 6.81 1.19 -3.82
CA ASP A 187 8.14 0.71 -4.20
C ASP A 187 9.29 1.53 -3.56
N GLN A 188 8.99 2.73 -3.07
CA GLN A 188 9.95 3.58 -2.37
C GLN A 188 10.18 3.15 -0.92
N ILE A 189 9.37 2.24 -0.37
CA ILE A 189 9.59 1.71 0.98
C ILE A 189 10.92 0.97 0.97
N SER A 190 11.88 1.50 1.73
CA SER A 190 13.27 1.03 1.75
C SER A 190 13.34 -0.39 2.29
N GLY A 191 13.88 -1.30 1.49
CA GLY A 191 14.08 -2.69 1.92
C GLY A 191 13.42 -3.67 0.99
N SER A 192 12.61 -3.23 0.05
CA SER A 192 11.95 -4.07 -0.95
C SER A 192 10.53 -4.51 -0.63
N THR A 193 9.90 -5.08 -1.63
CA THR A 193 8.67 -5.90 -1.56
C THR A 193 8.65 -6.91 -0.38
N GLY A 194 9.82 -7.26 0.20
CA GLY A 194 9.92 -8.16 1.36
C GLY A 194 9.32 -7.60 2.64
N ILE A 195 9.50 -6.31 2.91
CA ILE A 195 8.94 -5.67 4.11
C ILE A 195 7.41 -5.60 4.02
N MET A 196 6.91 -5.13 2.88
CA MET A 196 5.46 -5.03 2.64
C MET A 196 4.79 -6.41 2.59
N GLY A 197 5.47 -7.43 2.05
CA GLY A 197 4.91 -8.78 1.97
C GLY A 197 4.63 -9.43 3.33
N VAL A 198 5.34 -9.04 4.39
CA VAL A 198 5.13 -9.54 5.76
C VAL A 198 4.08 -8.72 6.51
N ALA A 199 3.98 -7.42 6.25
CA ALA A 199 3.07 -6.53 6.96
C ALA A 199 1.60 -6.85 6.67
N ASP A 200 0.74 -6.71 7.67
CA ASP A 200 -0.71 -6.79 7.52
C ASP A 200 -1.29 -5.46 7.06
N THR A 201 -0.66 -4.35 7.49
CA THR A 201 -1.11 -3.00 7.16
C THR A 201 0.10 -2.12 6.85
N THR A 202 -0.05 -1.27 5.86
CA THR A 202 0.98 -0.28 5.48
C THR A 202 0.33 1.10 5.39
N TRP A 203 0.93 2.05 6.08
CA TRP A 203 0.63 3.48 6.01
C TRP A 203 1.77 4.16 5.26
N LEU A 204 1.47 4.89 4.22
CA LEU A 204 2.43 5.63 3.42
C LEU A 204 2.13 7.12 3.45
N MET A 205 2.95 7.89 4.14
CA MET A 205 2.79 9.33 4.29
C MET A 205 3.51 10.08 3.19
N HIS A 206 2.79 10.96 2.51
CA HIS A 206 3.33 11.95 1.57
C HIS A 206 3.09 13.36 2.11
N ARG A 207 4.16 14.15 2.22
CA ARG A 207 4.09 15.55 2.63
C ARG A 207 5.07 16.37 1.80
N GLN A 208 4.59 17.42 1.18
CA GLN A 208 5.47 18.40 0.55
C GLN A 208 6.20 19.23 1.63
N ARG A 209 7.42 19.65 1.33
CA ARG A 209 8.18 20.50 2.24
C ARG A 209 7.42 21.79 2.52
N MET A 210 7.42 22.22 3.79
CA MET A 210 6.73 23.43 4.29
C MET A 210 5.19 23.38 4.18
N SER A 211 4.59 22.30 3.70
CA SER A 211 3.13 22.13 3.74
C SER A 211 2.65 21.79 5.13
N LYS A 212 1.52 22.33 5.54
CA LYS A 212 0.77 21.90 6.73
C LYS A 212 -0.11 20.69 6.45
N THR A 213 -0.33 20.35 5.18
CA THR A 213 -1.13 19.19 4.78
C THR A 213 -0.25 18.01 4.39
N ALA A 214 -0.74 16.82 4.62
CA ALA A 214 -0.13 15.57 4.19
C ALA A 214 -1.22 14.59 3.75
N THR A 215 -0.83 13.58 2.97
CA THR A 215 -1.68 12.46 2.61
C THR A 215 -1.10 11.19 3.21
N VAL A 216 -1.95 10.35 3.81
CA VAL A 216 -1.58 9.02 4.28
C VAL A 216 -2.40 7.99 3.52
N CYS A 217 -1.74 7.23 2.64
CA CYS A 217 -2.34 6.08 1.98
C CYS A 217 -2.27 4.88 2.93
N VAL A 218 -3.40 4.22 3.15
CA VAL A 218 -3.53 3.07 4.05
C VAL A 218 -3.99 1.87 3.25
N ILE A 219 -3.22 0.80 3.28
CA ILE A 219 -3.58 -0.49 2.68
C ILE A 219 -3.40 -1.60 3.71
N GLY A 220 -4.23 -2.63 3.66
CA GLY A 220 -4.13 -3.75 4.58
C GLY A 220 -4.87 -4.99 4.09
N ARG A 221 -4.65 -6.12 4.81
CA ARG A 221 -5.30 -7.40 4.48
C ARG A 221 -6.76 -7.44 4.93
N ASP A 222 -7.10 -6.64 5.94
CA ASP A 222 -8.40 -6.64 6.60
C ASP A 222 -9.23 -5.38 6.29
N MET A 223 -8.79 -4.57 5.31
CA MET A 223 -9.44 -3.31 4.96
C MET A 223 -9.20 -2.96 3.49
N ASP A 224 -10.13 -2.20 2.92
CA ASP A 224 -9.96 -1.57 1.62
C ASP A 224 -8.94 -0.44 1.67
N GLU A 225 -8.31 -0.16 0.53
CA GLU A 225 -7.38 0.96 0.39
C GLU A 225 -8.09 2.29 0.65
N LYS A 226 -7.43 3.15 1.43
CA LYS A 226 -7.92 4.47 1.81
C LYS A 226 -6.85 5.52 1.67
N MET A 227 -7.26 6.72 1.34
CA MET A 227 -6.41 7.90 1.34
C MET A 227 -6.95 8.91 2.36
N LEU A 228 -6.12 9.23 3.35
CA LEU A 228 -6.44 10.19 4.40
C LEU A 228 -5.74 11.50 4.08
N HIS A 229 -6.49 12.57 3.87
CA HIS A 229 -5.97 13.92 3.77
C HIS A 229 -5.96 14.53 5.16
N ILE A 230 -4.76 14.79 5.69
CA ILE A 230 -4.56 15.26 7.05
C ILE A 230 -3.86 16.61 7.07
N ARG A 231 -4.15 17.40 8.10
CA ARG A 231 -3.57 18.73 8.33
C ARG A 231 -2.92 18.80 9.69
N GLU A 232 -1.74 19.38 9.75
CA GLU A 232 -1.01 19.63 10.96
C GLU A 232 -1.34 21.03 11.50
N GLU A 233 -1.90 21.09 12.71
CA GLU A 233 -2.17 22.30 13.45
C GLU A 233 -1.67 22.15 14.89
N ASN A 234 -0.72 22.97 15.30
CA ASN A 234 -0.14 22.91 16.65
C ASN A 234 0.35 21.50 17.05
N CYS A 235 1.08 20.84 16.15
CA CYS A 235 1.60 19.48 16.31
C CYS A 235 0.53 18.37 16.37
N VAL A 236 -0.75 18.70 16.29
CA VAL A 236 -1.87 17.77 16.18
C VAL A 236 -2.23 17.56 14.71
N TRP A 237 -2.60 16.33 14.35
CA TRP A 237 -3.01 15.99 13.01
C TRP A 237 -4.51 15.76 12.93
N THR A 238 -5.22 16.67 12.26
CA THR A 238 -6.66 16.56 11.99
C THR A 238 -6.92 15.92 10.64
N LEU A 239 -8.02 15.20 10.49
CA LEU A 239 -8.48 14.62 9.23
C LEU A 239 -9.34 15.66 8.51
N ASP A 240 -8.93 16.05 7.31
CA ASP A 240 -9.71 16.93 6.43
C ASP A 240 -10.69 16.11 5.59
N GLU A 241 -10.23 14.99 5.00
CA GLU A 241 -11.01 14.13 4.10
C GLU A 241 -10.48 12.68 4.14
N GLU A 242 -11.38 11.71 4.02
CA GLU A 242 -11.05 10.29 3.79
C GLU A 242 -11.65 9.87 2.45
N GLU A 243 -10.81 9.33 1.57
CA GLU A 243 -11.21 8.84 0.26
C GLU A 243 -11.04 7.32 0.17
N THR A 244 -12.03 6.64 -0.40
CA THR A 244 -11.92 5.22 -0.77
C THR A 244 -11.31 5.08 -2.16
N ALA A 245 -10.84 3.86 -2.49
CA ALA A 245 -10.31 3.56 -3.84
C ALA A 245 -11.35 3.85 -4.94
N GLU A 246 -12.63 3.59 -4.68
CA GLU A 246 -13.72 3.90 -5.60
C GLU A 246 -13.87 5.40 -5.83
N GLN A 247 -13.84 6.20 -4.76
CA GLN A 247 -13.91 7.67 -4.86
C GLN A 247 -12.71 8.24 -5.60
N GLN A 248 -11.51 7.67 -5.39
CA GLN A 248 -10.30 8.06 -6.13
C GLN A 248 -10.43 7.71 -7.62
N ALA A 249 -10.92 6.50 -7.94
CA ALA A 249 -11.17 6.09 -9.32
C ALA A 249 -12.14 7.04 -10.01
N LEU A 250 -13.23 7.44 -9.34
CA LEU A 250 -14.19 8.42 -9.87
C LEU A 250 -13.56 9.80 -10.06
N LYS A 251 -12.76 10.30 -9.11
CA LYS A 251 -12.03 11.58 -9.23
C LYS A 251 -10.97 11.58 -10.33
N ALA A 252 -10.43 10.41 -10.70
CA ALA A 252 -9.48 10.27 -11.80
C ALA A 252 -10.12 10.36 -13.20
N ILE A 253 -11.44 10.29 -13.27
CA ILE A 253 -12.19 10.43 -14.52
C ILE A 253 -12.14 11.91 -14.97
N PRO A 254 -11.68 12.18 -16.19
CA PRO A 254 -11.63 13.55 -16.68
C PRO A 254 -13.01 14.21 -16.78
N ASP A 255 -13.15 15.44 -16.28
CA ASP A 255 -14.40 16.21 -16.23
C ASP A 255 -15.13 16.30 -17.58
N TYR A 256 -14.39 16.32 -18.68
CA TYR A 256 -14.99 16.40 -20.01
C TYR A 256 -15.79 15.13 -20.39
N LEU A 257 -15.51 13.98 -19.76
CA LEU A 257 -16.31 12.78 -20.01
C LEU A 257 -17.69 12.88 -19.34
N TRP A 258 -17.77 13.49 -18.18
CA TRP A 258 -19.03 13.79 -17.51
C TRP A 258 -19.87 14.79 -18.32
N LYS A 259 -19.24 15.84 -18.89
CA LYS A 259 -19.90 16.79 -19.79
C LYS A 259 -20.44 16.13 -21.05
N VAL A 260 -19.70 15.15 -21.60
CA VAL A 260 -20.19 14.36 -22.73
C VAL A 260 -21.40 13.53 -22.33
N ALA A 261 -21.37 12.86 -21.17
CA ALA A 261 -22.50 12.11 -20.67
C ALA A 261 -23.74 13.01 -20.46
N ASP A 262 -23.58 14.17 -19.82
CA ASP A 262 -24.64 15.17 -19.66
C ASP A 262 -25.23 15.62 -21.01
N TYR A 263 -24.39 15.82 -22.01
CA TYR A 263 -24.84 16.16 -23.35
C TYR A 263 -25.68 15.01 -23.99
N ILE A 264 -25.18 13.75 -23.91
CA ILE A 264 -25.91 12.60 -24.42
C ILE A 264 -27.25 12.42 -23.72
N ASP A 265 -27.29 12.55 -22.38
CA ASP A 265 -28.53 12.53 -21.62
C ASP A 265 -29.55 13.56 -22.14
N SER A 266 -29.07 14.75 -22.52
CA SER A 266 -29.93 15.82 -23.00
C SER A 266 -30.52 15.58 -24.40
N VAL A 267 -29.81 14.82 -25.28
CA VAL A 267 -30.23 14.61 -26.67
C VAL A 267 -30.82 13.20 -26.91
N GLY A 268 -30.67 12.27 -25.95
CA GLY A 268 -31.15 10.90 -25.98
C GLY A 268 -30.34 9.98 -26.89
N LYS A 269 -30.19 10.33 -28.16
CA LYS A 269 -29.40 9.59 -29.15
C LYS A 269 -28.47 10.53 -29.91
N TRP A 270 -27.23 10.07 -30.14
CA TRP A 270 -26.25 10.85 -30.89
C TRP A 270 -25.35 9.98 -31.75
N GLN A 271 -25.00 10.45 -32.97
CA GLN A 271 -24.06 9.76 -33.85
C GLN A 271 -23.12 10.75 -34.52
N GLY A 272 -21.82 10.45 -34.54
CA GLY A 272 -20.83 11.25 -35.24
C GLY A 272 -19.40 10.89 -34.88
N THR A 273 -18.46 11.73 -35.28
CA THR A 273 -17.02 11.58 -34.96
C THR A 273 -16.69 12.14 -33.58
N ALA A 274 -15.55 11.74 -33.01
CA ALA A 274 -15.06 12.30 -31.75
C ALA A 274 -14.93 13.84 -31.80
N THR A 275 -14.56 14.40 -32.95
CA THR A 275 -14.45 15.88 -33.13
C THR A 275 -15.81 16.54 -33.06
N GLU A 276 -16.79 15.98 -33.76
CA GLU A 276 -18.17 16.52 -33.77
C GLU A 276 -18.80 16.41 -32.38
N LEU A 277 -18.56 15.31 -31.66
CA LEU A 277 -19.06 15.13 -30.29
C LEU A 277 -18.49 16.17 -29.33
N LEU A 278 -17.17 16.38 -29.36
CA LEU A 278 -16.52 17.37 -28.50
C LEU A 278 -17.04 18.79 -28.77
N VAL A 279 -17.26 19.13 -30.04
CA VAL A 279 -17.87 20.44 -30.42
C VAL A 279 -19.31 20.52 -29.91
N ALA A 280 -20.12 19.47 -30.10
CA ALA A 280 -21.51 19.44 -29.66
C ALA A 280 -21.66 19.55 -28.14
N ALA A 281 -20.74 18.92 -27.38
CA ALA A 281 -20.65 19.00 -25.92
C ALA A 281 -19.93 20.26 -25.39
N ASN A 282 -19.60 21.22 -26.32
CA ASN A 282 -18.89 22.47 -25.99
C ASN A 282 -17.52 22.28 -25.29
N ILE A 283 -16.73 21.31 -25.78
CA ILE A 283 -15.41 20.94 -25.25
C ILE A 283 -14.35 21.23 -26.34
N PHE A 284 -13.47 22.22 -26.11
CA PHE A 284 -12.50 22.70 -27.11
C PHE A 284 -11.04 22.46 -26.72
N ASP A 285 -10.76 22.09 -25.47
CA ASP A 285 -9.42 21.90 -24.90
C ASP A 285 -8.92 20.45 -24.97
N VAL A 286 -9.72 19.53 -25.54
CA VAL A 286 -9.44 18.10 -25.61
C VAL A 286 -9.23 17.65 -27.04
N LYS A 287 -8.10 16.96 -27.30
CA LYS A 287 -7.84 16.38 -28.62
C LYS A 287 -8.70 15.12 -28.87
N PRO A 288 -9.28 14.93 -30.07
CA PRO A 288 -10.14 13.78 -30.36
C PRO A 288 -9.51 12.41 -30.07
N ASN A 289 -8.20 12.26 -30.31
CA ASN A 289 -7.49 11.01 -30.00
C ASN A 289 -7.34 10.78 -28.49
N GLN A 290 -7.16 11.83 -27.70
CA GLN A 290 -7.12 11.74 -26.24
C GLN A 290 -8.49 11.39 -25.69
N PHE A 291 -9.53 12.03 -26.18
CA PHE A 291 -10.93 11.71 -25.85
C PHE A 291 -11.23 10.26 -26.11
N THR A 292 -10.98 9.75 -27.34
CA THR A 292 -11.26 8.35 -27.71
C THR A 292 -10.60 7.33 -26.77
N ARG A 293 -9.33 7.57 -26.40
CA ARG A 293 -8.60 6.69 -25.46
C ARG A 293 -9.20 6.70 -24.07
N LYS A 294 -9.47 7.90 -23.53
CA LYS A 294 -10.02 8.05 -22.17
C LYS A 294 -11.47 7.57 -22.11
N MET A 295 -12.25 7.83 -23.14
CA MET A 295 -13.62 7.32 -23.24
C MET A 295 -13.66 5.79 -23.21
N ALA A 296 -12.84 5.12 -24.00
CA ALA A 296 -12.77 3.66 -23.98
C ALA A 296 -12.36 3.08 -22.61
N HIS A 297 -11.54 3.82 -21.85
CA HIS A 297 -11.09 3.41 -20.52
C HIS A 297 -12.17 3.60 -19.44
N TYR A 298 -12.89 4.72 -19.48
CA TYR A 298 -13.84 5.10 -18.43
C TYR A 298 -15.31 4.94 -18.84
N ALA A 299 -15.60 4.36 -20.00
CA ALA A 299 -16.96 4.28 -20.52
C ALA A 299 -17.93 3.59 -19.56
N ARG A 300 -17.49 2.49 -18.94
CA ARG A 300 -18.29 1.75 -17.97
C ARG A 300 -18.65 2.59 -16.74
N ASP A 301 -17.70 3.40 -16.27
CA ASP A 301 -17.87 4.17 -15.03
C ASP A 301 -18.71 5.44 -15.25
N VAL A 302 -18.69 6.00 -16.50
CA VAL A 302 -19.36 7.26 -16.82
C VAL A 302 -20.72 7.04 -17.46
N PHE A 303 -20.81 6.13 -18.44
CA PHE A 303 -22.00 5.99 -19.30
C PHE A 303 -22.96 4.91 -18.81
N SER A 304 -22.45 3.72 -18.38
CA SER A 304 -23.32 2.61 -17.96
C SER A 304 -24.22 2.94 -16.75
N PRO A 305 -23.76 3.69 -15.70
CA PRO A 305 -24.64 4.06 -14.60
C PRO A 305 -25.81 4.97 -14.98
N ARG A 306 -25.73 5.61 -16.17
CA ARG A 306 -26.76 6.49 -16.73
C ARG A 306 -27.64 5.77 -17.77
N GLY A 307 -27.44 4.47 -17.98
CA GLY A 307 -28.11 3.70 -19.02
C GLY A 307 -27.72 4.12 -20.43
N ILE A 308 -26.55 4.78 -20.59
CA ILE A 308 -26.02 5.18 -21.90
C ILE A 308 -25.15 4.06 -22.43
N GLU A 309 -25.52 3.52 -23.58
CA GLU A 309 -24.70 2.59 -24.36
C GLU A 309 -24.07 3.28 -25.54
N TYR A 310 -22.95 2.73 -26.04
CA TYR A 310 -22.32 3.24 -27.24
C TYR A 310 -21.79 2.15 -28.14
N LYS A 311 -21.85 2.41 -29.46
CA LYS A 311 -21.18 1.62 -30.50
C LYS A 311 -20.06 2.45 -31.12
N TYR A 312 -18.94 1.80 -31.41
CA TYR A 312 -17.82 2.42 -32.08
C TYR A 312 -17.54 1.67 -33.39
N THR A 313 -17.71 2.37 -34.53
CA THR A 313 -17.50 1.82 -35.85
C THR A 313 -16.32 2.50 -36.52
N ARG A 314 -15.40 1.71 -37.05
CA ARG A 314 -14.26 2.20 -37.85
C ARG A 314 -14.44 1.79 -39.28
N THR A 315 -14.66 2.76 -40.15
CA THR A 315 -14.61 2.60 -41.63
C THR A 315 -13.24 3.03 -42.14
N GLU A 316 -12.93 2.79 -43.42
CA GLU A 316 -11.68 3.26 -44.04
C GLU A 316 -11.53 4.79 -44.00
N GLN A 317 -12.63 5.52 -43.96
CA GLN A 317 -12.63 6.99 -44.03
C GLN A 317 -12.93 7.68 -42.71
N LYS A 318 -13.71 7.08 -41.79
CA LYS A 318 -14.18 7.73 -40.55
C LYS A 318 -14.22 6.77 -39.37
N ARG A 319 -14.14 7.35 -38.19
CA ARG A 319 -14.37 6.69 -36.89
C ARG A 319 -15.61 7.30 -36.30
N LEU A 320 -16.67 6.52 -36.14
CA LEU A 320 -17.97 7.00 -35.68
C LEU A 320 -18.31 6.40 -34.33
N PHE A 321 -18.87 7.23 -33.47
CA PHE A 321 -19.52 6.86 -32.23
C PHE A 321 -21.04 6.97 -32.43
N GLU A 322 -21.79 6.04 -31.89
CA GLU A 322 -23.23 6.08 -31.75
C GLU A 322 -23.56 5.83 -30.29
N PHE A 323 -24.26 6.78 -29.66
CA PHE A 323 -24.73 6.70 -28.29
C PHE A 323 -26.24 6.62 -28.27
N PHE A 324 -26.81 5.80 -27.36
CA PHE A 324 -28.24 5.60 -27.16
C PHE A 324 -28.53 5.15 -25.73
N HIS A 325 -29.75 5.34 -25.24
CA HIS A 325 -30.19 4.80 -23.96
C HIS A 325 -30.77 3.40 -24.12
N ASP A 326 -30.54 2.54 -23.12
CA ASP A 326 -30.97 1.13 -23.09
C ASP A 326 -32.52 0.93 -23.18
N ASN A 327 -33.30 2.01 -23.01
CA ASN A 327 -34.77 2.00 -23.01
C ASN A 327 -35.41 2.49 -24.33
N ASP A 328 -34.62 2.68 -25.38
CA ASP A 328 -35.19 3.05 -26.67
C ASP A 328 -35.65 1.79 -27.40
N ASP A 329 -36.85 1.31 -27.04
CA ASP A 329 -37.56 0.19 -27.73
C ASP A 329 -37.84 0.58 -29.20
N GLY A 330 -36.82 0.48 -30.03
CA GLY A 330 -36.89 0.63 -31.45
C GLY A 330 -36.73 -0.74 -32.14
N ASP A 331 -37.84 -1.29 -32.56
CA ASP A 331 -38.01 -2.39 -33.51
C ASP A 331 -36.92 -3.49 -33.57
N ASP A 332 -37.35 -4.67 -33.17
CA ASP A 332 -36.69 -5.98 -33.37
C ASP A 332 -36.17 -6.15 -34.79
N ASP A 333 -34.87 -5.93 -35.01
CA ASP A 333 -34.09 -6.66 -35.97
C ASP A 333 -33.07 -7.50 -35.20
N ASP A 334 -33.22 -8.80 -35.23
CA ASP A 334 -32.37 -9.84 -34.63
C ASP A 334 -30.90 -9.55 -34.88
N ILE A 335 -30.24 -8.90 -33.90
CA ILE A 335 -28.79 -8.70 -33.91
C ILE A 335 -28.17 -9.82 -33.11
N ASP A 336 -27.46 -10.71 -33.80
CA ASP A 336 -26.63 -11.76 -33.22
C ASP A 336 -25.59 -11.18 -32.26
N ILE A 337 -25.82 -11.35 -30.96
CA ILE A 337 -24.99 -10.85 -29.85
C ILE A 337 -23.58 -11.45 -29.87
N SER A 338 -23.31 -12.48 -30.67
CA SER A 338 -22.01 -13.15 -30.75
C SER A 338 -20.92 -12.30 -31.42
N GLU A 339 -21.28 -11.30 -32.25
CA GLU A 339 -20.32 -10.40 -32.90
C GLU A 339 -19.89 -9.17 -32.04
N LEU A 340 -20.58 -8.89 -30.95
CA LEU A 340 -20.31 -7.71 -30.08
C LEU A 340 -19.09 -7.86 -29.19
N PHE A 341 -18.50 -9.04 -29.04
CA PHE A 341 -17.40 -9.32 -28.11
C PHE A 341 -16.03 -9.56 -28.76
N HIS A 342 -15.81 -9.11 -30.00
CA HIS A 342 -14.49 -9.19 -30.64
C HIS A 342 -13.69 -7.88 -30.48
N TRP A 343 -13.41 -7.51 -29.23
CA TRP A 343 -12.35 -6.52 -28.94
C TRP A 343 -11.21 -7.18 -28.18
N GLY A 344 -10.08 -7.35 -28.89
CA GLY A 344 -8.82 -7.74 -28.29
C GLY A 344 -8.39 -6.75 -27.23
N ILE A 345 -8.61 -7.09 -25.99
CA ILE A 345 -7.91 -6.50 -24.85
C ILE A 345 -6.45 -6.90 -25.01
N PRO A 346 -5.47 -5.98 -25.02
CA PRO A 346 -4.08 -6.36 -24.85
C PRO A 346 -3.99 -7.02 -23.47
N GLN A 347 -3.74 -8.31 -23.44
CA GLN A 347 -3.51 -9.06 -22.21
C GLN A 347 -2.27 -8.47 -21.53
N THR A 348 -2.48 -7.73 -20.46
CA THR A 348 -1.45 -7.55 -19.46
C THR A 348 -1.23 -8.90 -18.83
N SER A 349 -0.01 -9.40 -18.95
CA SER A 349 0.43 -10.69 -18.45
C SER A 349 0.18 -10.81 -16.94
N SER A 350 -0.92 -11.48 -16.57
CA SER A 350 -1.07 -12.05 -15.25
C SER A 350 -0.58 -13.49 -15.29
N LEU A 351 0.48 -13.76 -14.57
CA LEU A 351 1.00 -15.09 -14.28
C LEU A 351 -0.07 -15.91 -13.56
N SER A 352 -0.74 -16.80 -14.29
CA SER A 352 -1.48 -17.91 -13.69
C SER A 352 -0.66 -19.19 -13.86
N SER A 353 -0.18 -19.71 -12.76
CA SER A 353 0.36 -21.06 -12.61
C SER A 353 -0.72 -22.09 -12.92
N ALA A 354 -0.58 -22.81 -14.02
CA ALA A 354 -1.32 -24.03 -14.25
C ALA A 354 -0.34 -25.20 -14.38
N SER A 355 -0.39 -26.07 -13.40
CA SER A 355 0.22 -27.39 -13.36
C SER A 355 -0.29 -28.25 -14.50
N SER A 356 0.57 -28.77 -15.36
CA SER A 356 0.29 -29.93 -16.19
C SER A 356 1.41 -30.95 -16.04
N LEU A 357 1.10 -32.01 -15.32
CA LEU A 357 1.79 -33.27 -15.35
C LEU A 357 1.75 -33.85 -16.78
N ARG A 358 2.88 -34.04 -17.40
CA ARG A 358 3.07 -35.02 -18.46
C ARG A 358 4.36 -35.76 -18.22
N SER A 359 4.17 -37.07 -18.08
CA SER A 359 5.12 -38.16 -18.14
C SER A 359 6.09 -38.05 -19.31
N PHE A 360 7.38 -38.21 -19.05
CA PHE A 360 8.41 -38.42 -20.07
C PHE A 360 8.99 -39.83 -19.91
N GLU A 361 8.70 -40.67 -20.89
CA GLU A 361 9.45 -41.87 -21.20
C GLU A 361 10.70 -41.51 -22.02
N GLY A 362 11.72 -42.30 -21.80
CA GLY A 362 13.08 -42.01 -22.23
C GLY A 362 13.39 -42.21 -23.71
N SER A 363 14.48 -41.62 -24.12
CA SER A 363 15.35 -42.18 -25.16
C SER A 363 16.78 -41.68 -24.99
N LYS A 364 17.72 -42.63 -25.02
CA LYS A 364 19.18 -42.49 -24.98
C LYS A 364 19.74 -42.07 -26.36
N HIS A 365 20.80 -41.29 -26.37
CA HIS A 365 22.02 -41.27 -27.25
C HIS A 365 22.63 -39.89 -27.08
N GLY A 366 23.91 -39.63 -26.78
CA GLY A 366 25.14 -40.31 -26.98
C GLY A 366 26.18 -39.31 -27.52
N ARG A 367 27.29 -39.07 -26.78
CA ARG A 367 28.58 -38.45 -27.17
C ARG A 367 28.58 -36.98 -27.67
N SER A 368 29.54 -36.09 -27.34
CA SER A 368 30.97 -36.24 -27.15
C SER A 368 31.58 -35.03 -26.41
N VAL A 369 32.75 -35.29 -25.84
CA VAL A 369 33.73 -34.50 -25.13
C VAL A 369 34.32 -33.38 -26.00
N ALA A 370 34.55 -32.18 -25.44
CA ALA A 370 35.69 -31.35 -25.77
C ALA A 370 36.10 -30.48 -24.57
N THR A 371 37.28 -30.73 -24.14
CA THR A 371 38.13 -30.06 -23.18
C THR A 371 38.61 -28.70 -23.68
N GLY A 372 38.75 -27.71 -22.80
CA GLY A 372 39.44 -26.48 -23.05
C GLY A 372 39.67 -25.68 -21.79
N GLN A 373 40.88 -25.77 -21.26
CA GLN A 373 41.39 -25.06 -20.10
C GLN A 373 41.87 -23.61 -20.44
N PRO A 374 42.42 -22.85 -19.48
CA PRO A 374 42.01 -21.45 -19.24
C PRO A 374 43.09 -20.45 -19.70
N ALA A 375 42.75 -19.18 -19.78
CA ALA A 375 43.74 -18.13 -20.04
C ALA A 375 43.81 -17.11 -18.90
N GLU A 376 45.03 -16.77 -18.60
CA GLU A 376 45.62 -16.03 -17.51
C GLU A 376 45.26 -14.54 -17.45
N LYS A 377 45.42 -14.00 -16.21
CA LYS A 377 45.49 -12.57 -15.87
C LYS A 377 46.74 -11.91 -16.48
N PRO A 378 46.73 -10.58 -16.59
CA PRO A 378 47.94 -9.82 -16.27
C PRO A 378 47.72 -8.87 -15.07
N THR A 379 48.68 -8.98 -14.19
CA THR A 379 49.06 -8.08 -13.10
C THR A 379 49.79 -6.86 -13.63
N GLY A 380 49.61 -5.72 -12.99
CA GLY A 380 50.50 -4.57 -13.08
C GLY A 380 50.06 -3.42 -12.16
N PRO A 381 50.97 -2.66 -11.59
CA PRO A 381 50.89 -2.26 -10.19
C PRO A 381 50.41 -0.82 -9.93
N ALA A 382 50.09 -0.58 -8.68
CA ALA A 382 49.78 0.74 -8.10
C ALA A 382 50.99 1.68 -8.09
N PRO A 383 50.81 2.97 -7.95
CA PRO A 383 51.66 3.73 -7.06
C PRO A 383 50.88 4.44 -5.96
N ASN A 384 51.47 4.39 -4.81
CA ASN A 384 51.21 5.12 -3.59
C ASN A 384 52.10 6.39 -3.54
N PRO A 385 52.09 7.12 -2.44
CA PRO A 385 51.46 8.43 -2.24
C PRO A 385 52.55 9.50 -1.96
N CYS A 386 52.16 10.71 -1.64
CA CYS A 386 52.82 11.59 -0.67
C CYS A 386 52.32 13.03 -0.79
N GLU A 387 51.88 13.55 0.38
CA GLU A 387 52.35 14.76 1.05
C GLU A 387 52.11 16.09 0.30
N ALA A 388 51.60 17.12 0.89
CA ALA A 388 51.93 17.88 2.09
C ALA A 388 50.78 18.86 2.34
N ALA A 389 50.32 19.08 3.56
CA ALA A 389 50.76 20.07 4.53
C ALA A 389 50.53 21.52 4.12
N GLY A 390 49.74 22.21 4.96
CA GLY A 390 50.01 23.59 5.39
C GLY A 390 49.10 24.68 4.82
N ALA A 391 48.14 25.07 5.54
CA ALA A 391 47.88 26.39 6.17
C ALA A 391 46.46 26.43 6.76
#